data_2dd3b0ca2dd3e32689edfe0088a30e2d
#
_entry.id   2dd3b0ca2dd3e32689edfe0088a30e2d
#
_cell.length_a   1.000
_cell.length_b   1.000
_cell.length_c   1.000
_cell.angle_alpha   90.00
_cell.angle_beta   90.00
_cell.angle_gamma   90.00
#
_symmetry.space_group_name_H-M   'P 1'
#
loop_
_entity.id
_entity.type
_entity.pdbx_description
1 polymer ?
#
loop_
_entity_poly.entity_id
_entity_poly.type
_entity_poly.pdbx_seq_one_letter_code
_entity_poly.pdbx_strand_id
1 'polypeptide(L)'
;MKDVSEIFEEIVNAIDNSISINSLSVINGKLRVYTCDTKWLRVGKKVSGKVLGGSIVSSFVTALVTDTYFELDNVNIISDILIPQPTAMFGTRTATNNEWNLKTANLMDKTPIIWCLELVNELHYGAESSLERDIELKVFFLDETNILNYVTKDHRIQVVKPMIALAYAFKEVIDKNALMKRIKDFNVLGFSRFGTESVTGMIENILDANLSGASVQFNLSKYKDGCKC
;
A
#
# COMPACT_ATOMS: atom_id res chain seq x y z
N MET A 1 -23.23 -10.07 8.45
CA MET A 1 -22.78 -9.35 7.22
C MET A 1 -21.52 -8.62 7.60
N LYS A 2 -20.41 -8.78 6.84
CA LYS A 2 -19.15 -8.07 7.15
C LYS A 2 -19.33 -6.57 6.94
N ASP A 3 -18.78 -5.78 7.84
CA ASP A 3 -18.68 -4.33 7.71
C ASP A 3 -17.69 -3.93 6.61
N VAL A 4 -17.77 -2.69 6.13
CA VAL A 4 -16.87 -2.16 5.09
C VAL A 4 -15.43 -2.15 5.57
N SER A 5 -15.20 -1.83 6.84
CA SER A 5 -13.86 -1.85 7.46
C SER A 5 -13.23 -3.24 7.45
N GLU A 6 -14.00 -4.28 7.79
CA GLU A 6 -13.56 -5.68 7.76
C GLU A 6 -13.21 -6.14 6.34
N ILE A 7 -14.05 -5.75 5.36
CA ILE A 7 -13.81 -6.06 3.95
C ILE A 7 -12.54 -5.37 3.46
N PHE A 8 -12.36 -4.11 3.81
CA PHE A 8 -11.18 -3.34 3.44
C PHE A 8 -9.90 -3.96 4.01
N GLU A 9 -9.92 -4.32 5.28
CA GLU A 9 -8.77 -4.98 5.93
C GLU A 9 -8.44 -6.33 5.27
N GLU A 10 -9.45 -7.13 4.92
CA GLU A 10 -9.26 -8.38 4.20
C GLU A 10 -8.61 -8.17 2.83
N ILE A 11 -9.02 -7.14 2.08
CA ILE A 11 -8.41 -6.80 0.79
C ILE A 11 -6.94 -6.44 0.98
N VAL A 12 -6.63 -5.59 1.96
CA VAL A 12 -5.25 -5.17 2.24
C VAL A 12 -4.38 -6.35 2.64
N ASN A 13 -4.87 -7.23 3.51
CA ASN A 13 -4.15 -8.42 3.97
C ASN A 13 -3.96 -9.48 2.86
N ALA A 14 -4.78 -9.46 1.82
CA ALA A 14 -4.66 -10.35 0.66
C ALA A 14 -3.70 -9.84 -0.42
N ILE A 15 -3.12 -8.65 -0.27
CA ILE A 15 -2.12 -8.15 -1.21
C ILE A 15 -0.86 -9.02 -1.14
N ASP A 16 -0.45 -9.58 -2.28
CA ASP A 16 0.78 -10.37 -2.36
C ASP A 16 2.01 -9.47 -2.24
N ASN A 17 2.75 -9.64 -1.14
CA ASN A 17 3.97 -8.90 -0.82
C ASN A 17 5.26 -9.69 -1.12
N SER A 18 5.17 -10.85 -1.80
CA SER A 18 6.34 -11.63 -2.19
C SER A 18 7.02 -11.07 -3.44
N ILE A 19 8.34 -11.14 -3.50
CA ILE A 19 9.13 -10.77 -4.70
C ILE A 19 9.52 -12.04 -5.46
N SER A 20 9.18 -12.07 -6.75
CA SER A 20 9.65 -13.10 -7.67
C SER A 20 11.13 -12.87 -8.00
N ILE A 21 11.98 -13.80 -7.63
CA ILE A 21 13.44 -13.73 -7.82
C ILE A 21 13.80 -14.42 -9.14
N ASN A 22 14.37 -13.69 -10.08
CA ASN A 22 14.90 -14.27 -11.33
C ASN A 22 16.31 -14.81 -11.12
N SER A 23 17.17 -14.05 -10.45
CA SER A 23 18.52 -14.46 -10.08
C SER A 23 19.09 -13.63 -8.94
N LEU A 24 20.14 -14.14 -8.32
CA LEU A 24 20.87 -13.48 -7.25
C LEU A 24 22.35 -13.36 -7.62
N SER A 25 22.98 -12.25 -7.28
CA SER A 25 24.42 -12.09 -7.38
C SER A 25 24.96 -11.21 -6.25
N VAL A 26 26.20 -11.44 -5.83
CA VAL A 26 26.86 -10.56 -4.86
C VAL A 26 27.78 -9.60 -5.63
N ILE A 27 27.56 -8.30 -5.50
CA ILE A 27 28.31 -7.26 -6.20
C ILE A 27 28.71 -6.21 -5.16
N ASN A 28 29.99 -5.93 -5.06
CA ASN A 28 30.56 -4.95 -4.12
C ASN A 28 30.10 -5.18 -2.65
N GLY A 29 30.01 -6.44 -2.22
CA GLY A 29 29.59 -6.79 -0.85
C GLY A 29 28.10 -6.60 -0.57
N LYS A 30 27.26 -6.42 -1.60
CA LYS A 30 25.81 -6.36 -1.50
C LYS A 30 25.17 -7.46 -2.31
N LEU A 31 24.02 -7.93 -1.84
CA LEU A 31 23.21 -8.89 -2.59
C LEU A 31 22.35 -8.12 -3.61
N ARG A 32 22.60 -8.36 -4.89
CA ARG A 32 21.74 -7.88 -5.96
C ARG A 32 20.72 -8.95 -6.34
N VAL A 33 19.46 -8.56 -6.23
CA VAL A 33 18.28 -9.38 -6.54
C VAL A 33 17.70 -8.90 -7.87
N TYR A 34 17.75 -9.73 -8.90
CA TYR A 34 17.13 -9.44 -10.18
C TYR A 34 15.68 -9.89 -10.16
N THR A 35 14.79 -9.01 -10.59
CA THR A 35 13.34 -9.23 -10.64
C THR A 35 12.72 -8.40 -11.77
N CYS A 36 11.65 -8.88 -12.36
CA CYS A 36 10.86 -8.12 -13.34
C CYS A 36 9.72 -7.31 -12.69
N ASP A 37 9.56 -7.41 -11.37
CA ASP A 37 8.52 -6.69 -10.63
C ASP A 37 9.06 -6.29 -9.25
N THR A 38 9.35 -5.01 -9.10
CA THR A 38 9.80 -4.43 -7.82
C THR A 38 8.64 -3.99 -6.93
N LYS A 39 7.41 -4.16 -7.39
CA LYS A 39 6.18 -3.80 -6.66
C LYS A 39 6.27 -2.38 -6.09
N TRP A 40 5.97 -2.20 -4.81
CA TRP A 40 6.06 -0.90 -4.10
C TRP A 40 7.37 -0.73 -3.32
N LEU A 41 8.42 -1.46 -3.70
CA LEU A 41 9.72 -1.35 -3.05
C LEU A 41 10.38 -0.01 -3.34
N ARG A 42 11.12 0.52 -2.37
CA ARG A 42 11.96 1.71 -2.50
C ARG A 42 13.25 1.58 -1.68
N VAL A 43 14.23 2.43 -1.98
CA VAL A 43 15.46 2.53 -1.19
C VAL A 43 15.15 2.89 0.26
N GLY A 44 15.84 2.26 1.19
CA GLY A 44 15.66 2.42 2.63
C GLY A 44 14.58 1.54 3.25
N LYS A 45 13.75 0.83 2.46
CA LYS A 45 12.78 -0.12 3.00
C LYS A 45 13.46 -1.37 3.54
N LYS A 46 12.93 -1.85 4.66
CA LYS A 46 13.29 -3.13 5.26
C LYS A 46 12.50 -4.23 4.56
N VAL A 47 13.18 -5.27 4.13
CA VAL A 47 12.59 -6.50 3.59
C VAL A 47 13.01 -7.68 4.46
N SER A 48 12.29 -8.78 4.39
CA SER A 48 12.68 -10.04 5.00
C SER A 48 12.95 -11.09 3.93
N GLY A 49 13.83 -12.03 4.23
CA GLY A 49 14.13 -13.13 3.32
C GLY A 49 14.72 -14.31 4.05
N LYS A 50 14.69 -15.49 3.43
CA LYS A 50 15.27 -16.71 4.00
C LYS A 50 16.75 -16.82 3.69
N VAL A 51 17.52 -17.25 4.69
CA VAL A 51 18.94 -17.62 4.56
C VAL A 51 19.09 -19.13 4.49
N LEU A 52 20.31 -19.58 4.17
CA LEU A 52 20.65 -21.01 4.24
C LEU A 52 20.35 -21.54 5.66
N GLY A 53 19.59 -22.65 5.74
CA GLY A 53 19.08 -23.17 7.01
C GLY A 53 17.64 -22.75 7.36
N GLY A 54 16.98 -21.92 6.50
CA GLY A 54 15.56 -21.62 6.58
C GLY A 54 15.17 -20.49 7.55
N SER A 55 16.12 -19.91 8.28
CA SER A 55 15.84 -18.76 9.15
C SER A 55 15.49 -17.52 8.34
N ILE A 56 14.56 -16.72 8.88
CA ILE A 56 14.16 -15.44 8.27
C ILE A 56 15.03 -14.32 8.86
N VAL A 57 15.62 -13.52 7.99
CA VAL A 57 16.41 -12.34 8.36
C VAL A 57 15.88 -11.10 7.68
N SER A 58 16.16 -9.96 8.28
CA SER A 58 15.83 -8.66 7.70
C SER A 58 17.02 -8.05 6.98
N SER A 59 16.75 -7.27 5.96
CA SER A 59 17.73 -6.52 5.19
C SER A 59 17.14 -5.19 4.72
N PHE A 60 17.99 -4.20 4.43
CA PHE A 60 17.55 -2.92 3.88
C PHE A 60 17.87 -2.83 2.40
N VAL A 61 16.97 -2.23 1.66
CA VAL A 61 17.18 -1.90 0.24
C VAL A 61 18.14 -0.71 0.14
N THR A 62 19.32 -0.94 -0.45
CA THR A 62 20.37 0.08 -0.59
C THR A 62 20.41 0.75 -1.95
N ALA A 63 19.93 0.07 -2.99
CA ALA A 63 19.75 0.60 -4.34
C ALA A 63 18.56 -0.08 -5.01
N LEU A 64 17.95 0.59 -5.98
CA LEU A 64 16.81 0.08 -6.72
C LEU A 64 16.81 0.61 -8.16
N VAL A 65 16.66 -0.28 -9.11
CA VAL A 65 16.28 0.02 -10.50
C VAL A 65 14.96 -0.67 -10.78
N THR A 66 13.92 0.11 -10.95
CA THR A 66 12.53 -0.37 -11.09
C THR A 66 12.43 -1.50 -12.12
N ASP A 67 11.77 -2.58 -11.74
CA ASP A 67 11.48 -3.76 -12.56
C ASP A 67 12.72 -4.37 -13.22
N THR A 68 13.87 -4.21 -12.59
CA THR A 68 15.13 -4.77 -13.06
C THR A 68 15.92 -5.43 -11.93
N TYR A 69 16.28 -4.69 -10.90
CA TYR A 69 16.95 -5.22 -9.71
C TYR A 69 16.86 -4.26 -8.51
N PHE A 70 17.13 -4.81 -7.34
CA PHE A 70 17.44 -4.05 -6.14
C PHE A 70 18.62 -4.67 -5.38
N GLU A 71 19.25 -3.90 -4.52
CA GLU A 71 20.39 -4.34 -3.72
C GLU A 71 20.04 -4.34 -2.24
N LEU A 72 20.49 -5.36 -1.53
CA LEU A 72 20.33 -5.58 -0.11
C LEU A 72 21.68 -5.52 0.60
N ASP A 73 21.68 -5.04 1.84
CA ASP A 73 22.87 -5.00 2.69
C ASP A 73 23.23 -6.39 3.26
N ASN A 74 22.26 -7.32 3.33
CA ASN A 74 22.51 -8.69 3.80
C ASN A 74 22.70 -9.65 2.62
N VAL A 75 23.92 -10.13 2.45
CA VAL A 75 24.30 -11.06 1.36
C VAL A 75 23.88 -12.50 1.56
N ASN A 76 23.38 -12.87 2.74
CA ASN A 76 23.06 -14.25 3.08
C ASN A 76 21.64 -14.66 2.69
N ILE A 77 20.80 -13.75 2.21
CA ILE A 77 19.45 -14.06 1.75
C ILE A 77 19.53 -14.84 0.45
N ILE A 78 18.80 -15.95 0.36
CA ILE A 78 18.82 -16.87 -0.78
C ILE A 78 17.45 -17.07 -1.42
N SER A 79 16.35 -16.80 -0.70
CA SER A 79 14.98 -16.99 -1.22
C SER A 79 13.94 -16.23 -0.42
N ASP A 80 12.68 -16.33 -0.86
CA ASP A 80 11.47 -15.87 -0.19
C ASP A 80 11.54 -14.44 0.33
N ILE A 81 11.91 -13.51 -0.55
CA ILE A 81 11.95 -12.08 -0.21
C ILE A 81 10.54 -11.52 -0.12
N LEU A 82 10.22 -10.97 1.05
CA LEU A 82 8.94 -10.33 1.34
C LEU A 82 9.15 -8.84 1.61
N ILE A 83 8.34 -8.01 0.95
CA ILE A 83 8.22 -6.59 1.26
C ILE A 83 7.31 -6.44 2.50
N PRO A 84 7.48 -5.42 3.34
CA PRO A 84 6.54 -5.17 4.42
C PRO A 84 5.10 -5.09 3.93
N GLN A 85 4.20 -5.80 4.62
CA GLN A 85 2.78 -5.72 4.36
C GLN A 85 2.29 -4.29 4.63
N PRO A 86 1.48 -3.70 3.76
CA PRO A 86 0.91 -2.39 4.04
C PRO A 86 0.05 -2.38 5.29
N THR A 87 0.09 -1.30 6.05
CA THR A 87 -0.78 -1.11 7.20
C THR A 87 -2.15 -0.64 6.72
N ALA A 88 -3.21 -1.41 7.00
CA ALA A 88 -4.59 -0.98 6.78
C ALA A 88 -5.01 0.03 7.84
N MET A 89 -5.65 1.12 7.44
CA MET A 89 -6.29 2.09 8.31
C MET A 89 -7.66 2.45 7.75
N PHE A 90 -8.69 2.39 8.59
CA PHE A 90 -10.04 2.77 8.22
C PHE A 90 -10.57 3.78 9.24
N GLY A 91 -11.08 4.92 8.76
CA GLY A 91 -11.66 5.89 9.66
C GLY A 91 -11.62 7.32 9.18
N THR A 92 -12.18 8.21 10.01
CA THR A 92 -12.04 9.65 9.84
C THR A 92 -10.59 10.09 9.99
N ARG A 93 -10.27 11.29 9.52
CA ARG A 93 -8.95 11.90 9.70
C ARG A 93 -8.48 11.86 11.16
N THR A 94 -9.36 12.22 12.11
CA THR A 94 -9.03 12.26 13.54
C THR A 94 -8.78 10.87 14.10
N ALA A 95 -9.64 9.90 13.81
CA ALA A 95 -9.49 8.53 14.27
C ALA A 95 -8.20 7.90 13.74
N THR A 96 -7.92 8.08 12.44
CA THR A 96 -6.69 7.59 11.81
C THR A 96 -5.44 8.22 12.41
N ASN A 97 -5.46 9.53 12.72
CA ASN A 97 -4.32 10.18 13.37
C ASN A 97 -4.10 9.66 14.79
N ASN A 98 -5.16 9.41 15.54
CA ASN A 98 -5.05 8.79 16.88
C ASN A 98 -4.46 7.38 16.78
N GLU A 99 -4.96 6.55 15.88
CA GLU A 99 -4.40 5.21 15.63
C GLU A 99 -2.93 5.28 15.18
N TRP A 100 -2.59 6.22 14.31
CA TRP A 100 -1.23 6.47 13.87
C TRP A 100 -0.29 6.78 15.05
N ASN A 101 -0.73 7.59 16.00
CA ASN A 101 0.06 7.97 17.18
C ASN A 101 0.21 6.84 18.20
N LEU A 102 -0.73 5.89 18.23
CA LEU A 102 -0.64 4.70 19.10
C LEU A 102 0.33 3.63 18.56
N LYS A 103 0.64 3.66 17.27
CA LYS A 103 1.62 2.74 16.68
C LYS A 103 3.04 3.11 17.08
N THR A 104 3.99 2.21 16.82
CA THR A 104 5.42 2.44 17.08
C THR A 104 5.89 3.82 16.56
N ALA A 105 6.84 4.43 17.24
CA ALA A 105 7.43 5.70 16.80
C ALA A 105 8.24 5.58 15.49
N ASN A 106 8.68 4.36 15.13
CA ASN A 106 9.44 4.14 13.90
C ASN A 106 8.52 4.22 12.67
N LEU A 107 8.72 5.26 11.87
CA LEU A 107 7.94 5.53 10.67
C LEU A 107 8.05 4.42 9.61
N MET A 108 9.22 3.77 9.51
CA MET A 108 9.44 2.67 8.58
C MET A 108 8.56 1.44 8.86
N ASP A 109 8.23 1.20 10.13
CA ASP A 109 7.38 0.07 10.53
C ASP A 109 5.89 0.38 10.36
N LYS A 110 5.52 1.66 10.22
CA LYS A 110 4.15 2.12 9.98
C LYS A 110 3.81 2.18 8.49
N THR A 111 4.79 2.33 7.63
CA THR A 111 4.59 2.57 6.19
C THR A 111 5.04 1.38 5.33
N PRO A 112 4.43 1.12 4.17
CA PRO A 112 3.37 1.91 3.55
C PRO A 112 2.01 1.75 4.24
N ILE A 113 1.13 2.75 4.07
CA ILE A 113 -0.22 2.76 4.61
C ILE A 113 -1.21 2.69 3.46
N ILE A 114 -2.28 1.93 3.65
CA ILE A 114 -3.50 2.02 2.84
C ILE A 114 -4.60 2.52 3.76
N TRP A 115 -5.02 3.76 3.56
CA TRP A 115 -6.03 4.40 4.39
C TRP A 115 -7.33 4.59 3.60
N CYS A 116 -8.40 3.94 4.05
CA CYS A 116 -9.75 4.17 3.57
C CYS A 116 -10.42 5.26 4.42
N LEU A 117 -10.79 6.37 3.77
CA LEU A 117 -11.51 7.44 4.45
C LEU A 117 -12.94 7.00 4.76
N GLU A 118 -13.40 7.21 5.99
CA GLU A 118 -14.76 6.88 6.48
C GLU A 118 -15.84 7.83 5.90
N LEU A 119 -15.74 8.21 4.66
CA LEU A 119 -16.83 8.82 3.90
C LEU A 119 -17.30 7.78 2.90
N VAL A 120 -18.05 6.81 3.41
CA VAL A 120 -18.59 5.71 2.63
C VAL A 120 -20.05 6.02 2.29
N ASN A 121 -20.33 6.15 1.01
CA ASN A 121 -21.70 6.24 0.52
C ASN A 121 -22.16 4.86 0.09
N GLU A 122 -23.13 4.29 0.82
CA GLU A 122 -23.72 2.99 0.49
C GLU A 122 -25.08 3.18 -0.16
N LEU A 123 -25.24 2.67 -1.38
CA LEU A 123 -26.51 2.64 -2.10
C LEU A 123 -27.03 1.19 -2.09
N HIS A 124 -28.22 1.01 -1.52
CA HIS A 124 -28.91 -0.27 -1.50
C HIS A 124 -29.96 -0.29 -2.62
N TYR A 125 -29.93 -1.31 -3.47
CA TYR A 125 -30.85 -1.45 -4.58
C TYR A 125 -31.92 -2.51 -4.28
N GLY A 126 -33.17 -2.17 -4.61
CA GLY A 126 -34.29 -3.08 -4.62
C GLY A 126 -35.06 -3.19 -3.31
N ALA A 127 -35.99 -4.16 -3.25
CA ALA A 127 -36.76 -4.47 -2.05
C ALA A 127 -35.87 -5.00 -0.93
N GLU A 128 -36.37 -5.14 0.30
CA GLU A 128 -35.63 -5.62 1.49
C GLU A 128 -34.84 -6.93 1.28
N SER A 129 -35.14 -7.68 0.23
CA SER A 129 -34.45 -8.90 -0.21
C SER A 129 -33.30 -8.63 -1.20
N SER A 130 -33.03 -7.39 -1.60
CA SER A 130 -31.94 -7.08 -2.54
C SER A 130 -30.60 -7.41 -1.91
N LEU A 131 -29.81 -8.19 -2.66
CA LEU A 131 -28.54 -8.72 -2.23
C LEU A 131 -27.35 -7.82 -2.62
N GLU A 132 -27.64 -6.74 -3.35
CA GLU A 132 -26.60 -5.88 -3.93
C GLU A 132 -26.53 -4.54 -3.21
N ARG A 133 -25.34 -4.10 -2.92
CA ARG A 133 -25.06 -2.74 -2.47
C ARG A 133 -23.84 -2.19 -3.20
N ASP A 134 -23.91 -0.92 -3.56
CA ASP A 134 -22.78 -0.17 -4.07
C ASP A 134 -22.18 0.67 -2.96
N ILE A 135 -20.86 0.65 -2.90
CA ILE A 135 -20.06 1.34 -1.91
C ILE A 135 -19.09 2.25 -2.65
N GLU A 136 -19.18 3.54 -2.42
CA GLU A 136 -18.17 4.49 -2.91
C GLU A 136 -17.06 4.63 -1.87
N LEU A 137 -15.83 4.36 -2.28
CA LEU A 137 -14.64 4.39 -1.43
C LEU A 137 -13.63 5.41 -1.94
N LYS A 138 -13.01 6.11 -1.00
CA LYS A 138 -11.82 6.93 -1.25
C LYS A 138 -10.66 6.36 -0.43
N VAL A 139 -9.63 5.90 -1.14
CA VAL A 139 -8.49 5.20 -0.55
C VAL A 139 -7.21 5.94 -0.87
N PHE A 140 -6.36 6.10 0.14
CA PHE A 140 -5.04 6.71 0.03
C PHE A 140 -3.97 5.63 0.23
N PHE A 141 -2.95 5.66 -0.62
CA PHE A 141 -1.75 4.83 -0.58
C PHE A 141 -0.58 5.75 -0.27
N LEU A 142 0.00 5.62 0.93
CA LEU A 142 0.91 6.62 1.46
C LEU A 142 2.20 5.97 1.96
N ASP A 143 3.32 6.62 1.69
CA ASP A 143 4.60 6.26 2.28
C ASP A 143 5.37 7.51 2.70
N GLU A 144 6.33 7.31 3.59
CA GLU A 144 7.24 8.35 4.07
C GLU A 144 7.98 9.03 2.93
N THR A 145 8.13 10.33 3.03
CA THR A 145 8.89 11.13 2.07
C THR A 145 9.85 12.09 2.75
N ASN A 146 10.95 12.38 2.09
CA ASN A 146 11.94 13.34 2.56
C ASN A 146 11.74 14.71 1.91
N ILE A 147 10.92 15.55 2.56
CA ILE A 147 10.57 16.89 2.04
C ILE A 147 11.75 17.87 2.03
N LEU A 148 12.80 17.62 2.83
CA LEU A 148 13.94 18.51 2.91
C LEU A 148 14.93 18.31 1.75
N ASN A 149 15.06 17.06 1.28
CA ASN A 149 16.08 16.69 0.29
C ASN A 149 15.50 16.35 -1.09
N TYR A 150 14.18 16.05 -1.18
CA TYR A 150 13.56 15.66 -2.44
C TYR A 150 12.99 16.87 -3.20
N VAL A 151 13.32 16.94 -4.48
CA VAL A 151 12.58 17.77 -5.43
C VAL A 151 11.38 16.98 -5.98
N THR A 152 10.47 17.64 -6.69
CA THR A 152 9.23 17.00 -7.21
C THR A 152 9.49 15.70 -7.97
N LYS A 153 10.57 15.64 -8.75
CA LYS A 153 10.95 14.43 -9.50
C LYS A 153 11.32 13.28 -8.56
N ASP A 154 12.03 13.56 -7.46
CA ASP A 154 12.44 12.54 -6.49
C ASP A 154 11.22 11.99 -5.75
N HIS A 155 10.30 12.85 -5.30
CA HIS A 155 9.03 12.40 -4.71
C HIS A 155 8.28 11.46 -5.65
N ARG A 156 8.20 11.81 -6.94
CA ARG A 156 7.50 10.98 -7.93
C ARG A 156 8.17 9.62 -8.14
N ILE A 157 9.50 9.58 -8.24
CA ILE A 157 10.23 8.34 -8.53
C ILE A 157 10.31 7.48 -7.28
N GLN A 158 10.65 8.05 -6.12
CA GLN A 158 10.96 7.31 -4.91
C GLN A 158 9.73 6.90 -4.09
N VAL A 159 8.63 7.65 -4.20
CA VAL A 159 7.44 7.41 -3.35
C VAL A 159 6.16 7.27 -4.17
N VAL A 160 5.84 8.23 -5.04
CA VAL A 160 4.55 8.24 -5.74
C VAL A 160 4.40 7.04 -6.67
N LYS A 161 5.44 6.71 -7.46
CA LYS A 161 5.40 5.56 -8.37
C LYS A 161 5.24 4.22 -7.64
N PRO A 162 5.99 3.92 -6.55
CA PRO A 162 5.71 2.75 -5.70
C PRO A 162 4.29 2.72 -5.14
N MET A 163 3.73 3.85 -4.69
CA MET A 163 2.37 3.89 -4.16
C MET A 163 1.30 3.70 -5.24
N ILE A 164 1.57 4.12 -6.48
CA ILE A 164 0.73 3.79 -7.63
C ILE A 164 0.79 2.27 -7.90
N ALA A 165 1.96 1.64 -7.82
CA ALA A 165 2.08 0.19 -7.98
C ALA A 165 1.29 -0.55 -6.89
N LEU A 166 1.35 -0.08 -5.63
CA LEU A 166 0.56 -0.62 -4.53
C LEU A 166 -0.96 -0.46 -4.76
N ALA A 167 -1.40 0.68 -5.32
CA ALA A 167 -2.80 0.89 -5.69
C ALA A 167 -3.27 -0.11 -6.76
N TYR A 168 -2.43 -0.45 -7.73
CA TYR A 168 -2.75 -1.49 -8.72
C TYR A 168 -2.75 -2.89 -8.12
N ALA A 169 -1.85 -3.21 -7.18
CA ALA A 169 -1.88 -4.47 -6.46
C ALA A 169 -3.18 -4.63 -5.63
N PHE A 170 -3.60 -3.56 -4.95
CA PHE A 170 -4.90 -3.50 -4.26
C PHE A 170 -6.08 -3.73 -5.21
N LYS A 171 -6.07 -3.06 -6.39
CA LYS A 171 -7.08 -3.27 -7.43
C LYS A 171 -7.13 -4.73 -7.89
N GLU A 172 -5.99 -5.36 -8.06
CA GLU A 172 -5.90 -6.75 -8.52
C GLU A 172 -6.56 -7.72 -7.53
N VAL A 173 -6.42 -7.48 -6.22
CA VAL A 173 -7.12 -8.27 -5.19
C VAL A 173 -8.63 -8.12 -5.32
N ILE A 174 -9.14 -6.91 -5.53
CA ILE A 174 -10.57 -6.66 -5.75
C ILE A 174 -11.06 -7.37 -7.00
N ASP A 175 -10.34 -7.24 -8.11
CA ASP A 175 -10.74 -7.81 -9.40
C ASP A 175 -10.75 -9.35 -9.39
N LYS A 176 -9.92 -9.98 -8.53
CA LYS A 176 -9.90 -11.44 -8.31
C LYS A 176 -10.94 -11.94 -7.30
N ASN A 177 -11.56 -11.05 -6.54
CA ASN A 177 -12.52 -11.46 -5.50
C ASN A 177 -13.89 -11.75 -6.12
N ALA A 178 -14.36 -12.99 -5.94
CA ALA A 178 -15.65 -13.44 -6.50
C ALA A 178 -16.88 -12.74 -5.89
N LEU A 179 -16.74 -12.18 -4.68
CA LEU A 179 -17.84 -11.53 -3.95
C LEU A 179 -17.90 -10.01 -4.17
N MET A 180 -16.95 -9.47 -4.93
CA MET A 180 -16.84 -8.05 -5.16
C MET A 180 -16.69 -7.77 -6.66
N LYS A 181 -17.42 -6.79 -7.14
CA LYS A 181 -17.29 -6.32 -8.52
C LYS A 181 -17.06 -4.82 -8.51
N ARG A 182 -16.00 -4.41 -9.19
CA ARG A 182 -15.75 -2.99 -9.43
C ARG A 182 -16.66 -2.48 -10.54
N ILE A 183 -17.40 -1.41 -10.28
CA ILE A 183 -18.43 -0.89 -11.21
C ILE A 183 -17.90 0.22 -12.11
N LYS A 184 -16.92 1.00 -11.66
CA LYS A 184 -16.44 2.19 -12.36
C LYS A 184 -14.93 2.18 -12.55
N ASP A 185 -14.46 3.15 -13.33
CA ASP A 185 -13.04 3.36 -13.61
C ASP A 185 -12.23 3.53 -12.31
N PHE A 186 -11.06 2.93 -12.31
CA PHE A 186 -10.11 3.00 -11.21
C PHE A 186 -9.08 4.09 -11.53
N ASN A 187 -9.40 5.33 -11.19
CA ASN A 187 -8.53 6.46 -11.45
C ASN A 187 -7.54 6.66 -10.31
N VAL A 188 -6.25 6.65 -10.62
CA VAL A 188 -5.17 6.85 -9.65
C VAL A 188 -4.61 8.26 -9.79
N LEU A 189 -4.67 9.04 -8.71
CA LEU A 189 -4.09 10.36 -8.62
C LEU A 189 -2.85 10.33 -7.72
N GLY A 190 -1.67 10.55 -8.29
CA GLY A 190 -0.42 10.65 -7.55
C GLY A 190 -0.13 12.08 -7.09
N PHE A 191 0.37 12.23 -5.85
CA PHE A 191 0.73 13.53 -5.27
C PHE A 191 2.07 13.46 -4.51
N SER A 192 2.84 14.54 -4.60
CA SER A 192 4.18 14.62 -3.98
C SER A 192 4.12 14.98 -2.49
N ARG A 193 3.00 15.46 -1.98
CA ARG A 193 2.79 15.75 -0.56
C ARG A 193 1.35 15.49 -0.16
N PHE A 194 1.17 14.76 0.92
CA PHE A 194 -0.11 14.48 1.52
C PHE A 194 -0.41 15.47 2.64
N GLY A 195 -1.40 16.31 2.44
CA GLY A 195 -1.77 17.35 3.40
C GLY A 195 -2.94 18.19 2.92
N THR A 196 -3.34 19.14 3.74
CA THR A 196 -4.32 20.17 3.42
C THR A 196 -3.60 21.48 3.14
N GLU A 197 -3.98 22.16 2.07
CA GLU A 197 -3.48 23.51 1.80
C GLU A 197 -4.12 24.50 2.75
N SER A 198 -3.30 25.26 3.47
CA SER A 198 -3.76 26.36 4.32
C SER A 198 -4.09 27.59 3.48
N VAL A 199 -4.75 28.56 4.09
CA VAL A 199 -5.07 29.87 3.46
C VAL A 199 -3.80 30.60 2.96
N THR A 200 -2.66 30.31 3.55
CA THR A 200 -1.35 30.88 3.16
C THR A 200 -0.65 30.09 2.05
N GLY A 201 -1.28 29.02 1.49
CA GLY A 201 -0.67 28.16 0.49
C GLY A 201 0.32 27.14 1.06
N MET A 202 0.51 27.09 2.39
CA MET A 202 1.32 26.07 3.03
C MET A 202 0.52 24.75 3.15
N ILE A 203 1.19 23.64 2.90
CA ILE A 203 0.57 22.32 3.09
C ILE A 203 0.82 21.86 4.53
N GLU A 204 -0.26 21.70 5.29
CA GLU A 204 -0.24 21.12 6.62
C GLU A 204 -0.42 19.60 6.53
N ASN A 205 0.37 18.85 7.29
CA ASN A 205 0.28 17.39 7.31
C ASN A 205 -1.06 16.94 7.93
N ILE A 206 -1.69 15.96 7.31
CA ILE A 206 -2.92 15.33 7.85
C ILE A 206 -2.58 14.35 8.96
N LEU A 207 -1.58 13.52 8.73
CA LEU A 207 -0.95 12.70 9.77
C LEU A 207 0.32 13.41 10.24
N ASP A 208 0.75 13.13 11.48
CA ASP A 208 1.99 13.73 12.03
C ASP A 208 3.23 13.12 11.38
N ALA A 209 3.28 13.20 10.06
CA ALA A 209 4.37 12.70 9.23
C ALA A 209 4.35 13.34 7.84
N ASN A 210 5.53 13.42 7.23
CA ASN A 210 5.66 13.84 5.84
C ASN A 210 5.43 12.63 4.93
N LEU A 211 4.29 12.61 4.25
CA LEU A 211 3.88 11.53 3.38
C LEU A 211 3.68 12.01 1.94
N SER A 212 3.99 11.13 1.00
CA SER A 212 3.64 11.25 -0.41
C SER A 212 2.91 10.00 -0.84
N GLY A 213 2.25 10.02 -2.00
CA GLY A 213 1.60 8.80 -2.44
C GLY A 213 0.60 8.98 -3.57
N ALA A 214 -0.44 8.18 -3.50
CA ALA A 214 -1.52 8.17 -4.46
C ALA A 214 -2.88 8.06 -3.76
N SER A 215 -3.94 8.50 -4.43
CA SER A 215 -5.32 8.25 -4.00
C SER A 215 -6.13 7.65 -5.12
N VAL A 216 -7.12 6.87 -4.76
CA VAL A 216 -8.12 6.30 -5.67
C VAL A 216 -9.50 6.57 -5.13
N GLN A 217 -10.42 6.84 -6.06
CA GLN A 217 -11.84 6.87 -5.77
C GLN A 217 -12.52 5.92 -6.74
N PHE A 218 -13.30 4.99 -6.22
CA PHE A 218 -13.97 3.97 -7.02
C PHE A 218 -15.22 3.45 -6.33
N ASN A 219 -16.09 2.83 -7.11
CA ASN A 219 -17.27 2.16 -6.61
C ASN A 219 -17.05 0.65 -6.58
N LEU A 220 -17.44 0.04 -5.48
CA LEU A 220 -17.41 -1.39 -5.25
C LEU A 220 -18.85 -1.89 -5.08
N SER A 221 -19.28 -2.83 -5.91
CA SER A 221 -20.49 -3.62 -5.68
C SER A 221 -20.16 -4.86 -4.89
N LYS A 222 -20.90 -5.08 -3.82
CA LYS A 222 -20.83 -6.33 -3.06
C LYS A 222 -22.14 -7.08 -3.19
N TYR A 223 -22.05 -8.33 -3.63
CA TYR A 223 -23.16 -9.27 -3.54
C TYR A 223 -23.31 -9.74 -2.09
N LYS A 224 -24.53 -9.77 -1.59
CA LYS A 224 -24.81 -10.38 -0.30
C LYS A 224 -24.47 -11.87 -0.41
N ASP A 225 -23.67 -12.39 0.51
CA ASP A 225 -23.48 -13.83 0.61
C ASP A 225 -24.85 -14.48 0.68
N GLY A 226 -25.22 -15.23 -0.36
CA GLY A 226 -26.48 -15.96 -0.33
C GLY A 226 -26.46 -16.83 0.91
N CYS A 227 -27.45 -16.66 1.79
CA CYS A 227 -27.67 -17.66 2.83
C CYS A 227 -27.81 -19.00 2.11
N LYS A 228 -26.77 -19.83 2.20
CA LYS A 228 -26.94 -21.25 1.94
C LYS A 228 -27.81 -21.77 3.08
N CYS A 229 -29.13 -21.78 2.85
CA CYS A 229 -30.02 -22.57 3.65
C CYS A 229 -29.72 -24.05 3.45
#